data_b5a50f8dc5e5dbc75321443d35533c56
#
_entry.id   b5a50f8dc5e5dbc75321443d35533c56
#
_cell.length_a   1.000
_cell.length_b   1.000
_cell.length_c   1.000
_cell.angle_alpha   90.00
_cell.angle_beta   90.00
_cell.angle_gamma   90.00
#
_symmetry.space_group_name_H-M   'P 1'
#
loop_
_entity.id
_entity.type
_entity.pdbx_description
1 polymer ?
#
loop_
_entity_poly.entity_id
_entity_poly.type
_entity_poly.pdbx_seq_one_letter_code
_entity_poly.pdbx_strand_id
1 'polypeptide(L)'
;MTDLIVITGPTASGKTGKAVALAKALDAEIISADSRQLYRGMDLGTGKDLEEYGDVPYHMIDICPAGYKYNLFEFLRDYQKCYDEIRSRGKQVILCGGTGLYVESVLKGIQLPPVPQNEELRAELSTKSLEELTDILKTYKTLRNNSDIDTCKRAIRAIEICVYYHENPTLKLATEPHPLENVLTIGVSIPRD
;
A
#
# COMPACT_ATOMS: atom_id res chain seq x y z
N MET A 1 8.06 -14.17 -18.84
CA MET A 1 8.31 -12.72 -18.69
C MET A 1 8.00 -12.40 -17.22
N THR A 2 8.82 -11.63 -16.55
CA THR A 2 8.62 -11.27 -15.13
C THR A 2 7.38 -10.36 -15.01
N ASP A 3 6.47 -10.65 -14.10
CA ASP A 3 5.27 -9.84 -13.92
C ASP A 3 5.57 -8.51 -13.25
N LEU A 4 6.46 -8.54 -12.24
CA LEU A 4 6.86 -7.37 -11.47
C LEU A 4 8.33 -7.47 -11.08
N ILE A 5 9.06 -6.36 -11.18
CA ILE A 5 10.38 -6.21 -10.56
C ILE A 5 10.24 -5.28 -9.36
N VAL A 6 10.72 -5.70 -8.20
CA VAL A 6 10.68 -4.91 -6.97
C VAL A 6 12.10 -4.50 -6.57
N ILE A 7 12.31 -3.21 -6.35
CA ILE A 7 13.57 -2.66 -5.82
C ILE A 7 13.28 -2.01 -4.47
N THR A 8 13.80 -2.59 -3.41
CA THR A 8 13.56 -2.13 -2.04
C THR A 8 14.86 -1.98 -1.26
N GLY A 9 14.82 -1.24 -0.17
CA GLY A 9 15.96 -0.99 0.72
C GLY A 9 15.81 0.30 1.52
N PRO A 10 16.79 0.64 2.39
CA PRO A 10 16.75 1.83 3.23
C PRO A 10 16.65 3.13 2.42
N THR A 11 16.18 4.19 3.08
CA THR A 11 16.25 5.55 2.51
C THR A 11 17.71 5.92 2.23
N ALA A 12 17.96 6.71 1.17
CA ALA A 12 19.28 7.12 0.71
C ALA A 12 20.24 5.97 0.32
N SER A 13 19.73 4.79 -0.05
CA SER A 13 20.54 3.67 -0.53
C SER A 13 20.80 3.67 -2.05
N GLY A 14 20.37 4.71 -2.77
CA GLY A 14 20.50 4.79 -4.23
C GLY A 14 19.54 3.87 -4.99
N LYS A 15 18.39 3.51 -4.40
CA LYS A 15 17.35 2.69 -5.05
C LYS A 15 16.85 3.30 -6.35
N THR A 16 16.57 4.61 -6.33
CA THR A 16 15.99 5.34 -7.47
C THR A 16 16.91 5.25 -8.68
N GLY A 17 18.19 5.59 -8.54
CA GLY A 17 19.16 5.50 -9.64
C GLY A 17 19.28 4.09 -10.21
N LYS A 18 19.22 3.03 -9.35
CA LYS A 18 19.23 1.64 -9.80
C LYS A 18 17.95 1.27 -10.54
N ALA A 19 16.78 1.73 -10.04
CA ALA A 19 15.49 1.52 -10.69
C ALA A 19 15.43 2.20 -12.05
N VAL A 20 15.94 3.43 -12.17
CA VAL A 20 16.01 4.19 -13.42
C VAL A 20 16.94 3.51 -14.43
N ALA A 21 18.13 3.09 -13.99
CA ALA A 21 19.05 2.38 -14.88
C ALA A 21 18.44 1.09 -15.44
N LEU A 22 17.74 0.34 -14.57
CA LEU A 22 17.07 -0.90 -14.98
C LEU A 22 15.85 -0.60 -15.89
N ALA A 23 15.08 0.46 -15.59
CA ALA A 23 13.94 0.86 -16.40
C ALA A 23 14.35 1.24 -17.83
N LYS A 24 15.45 1.98 -17.99
CA LYS A 24 16.02 2.30 -19.31
C LYS A 24 16.43 1.05 -20.08
N ALA A 25 17.05 0.07 -19.40
CA ALA A 25 17.51 -1.16 -20.04
C ALA A 25 16.36 -2.09 -20.48
N LEU A 26 15.23 -2.05 -19.76
CA LEU A 26 14.10 -2.97 -19.98
C LEU A 26 12.89 -2.31 -20.64
N ASP A 27 12.98 -1.03 -21.02
CA ASP A 27 11.84 -0.23 -21.49
C ASP A 27 10.66 -0.30 -20.49
N ALA A 28 10.97 -0.07 -19.21
CA ALA A 28 10.05 -0.19 -18.10
C ALA A 28 9.60 1.17 -17.56
N GLU A 29 8.51 1.17 -16.81
CA GLU A 29 8.04 2.32 -16.05
C GLU A 29 8.10 2.01 -14.54
N ILE A 30 8.27 3.06 -13.73
CA ILE A 30 8.49 2.92 -12.28
C ILE A 30 7.23 3.34 -11.53
N ILE A 31 6.76 2.49 -10.57
CA ILE A 31 5.76 2.85 -9.59
C ILE A 31 6.47 3.05 -8.24
N SER A 32 6.28 4.22 -7.62
CA SER A 32 6.85 4.48 -6.29
C SER A 32 6.05 3.78 -5.20
N ALA A 33 6.75 3.03 -4.33
CA ALA A 33 6.23 2.44 -3.10
C ALA A 33 6.78 3.17 -1.87
N ASP A 34 6.77 4.50 -1.90
CA ASP A 34 7.18 5.34 -0.78
C ASP A 34 6.01 6.22 -0.31
N SER A 35 5.56 5.99 0.94
CA SER A 35 4.42 6.69 1.51
C SER A 35 4.63 8.21 1.72
N ARG A 36 5.86 8.69 1.63
CA ARG A 36 6.17 10.11 1.76
C ARG A 36 6.20 10.84 0.41
N GLN A 37 6.52 10.13 -0.66
CA GLN A 37 6.61 10.69 -2.00
C GLN A 37 5.24 10.97 -2.64
N LEU A 38 4.16 10.45 -2.08
CA LEU A 38 2.79 10.66 -2.56
C LEU A 38 2.33 12.13 -2.50
N TYR A 39 2.91 12.92 -1.60
CA TYR A 39 2.40 14.25 -1.25
C TYR A 39 3.08 15.35 -2.05
N ARG A 40 2.27 16.19 -2.73
CA ARG A 40 2.74 17.36 -3.47
C ARG A 40 3.38 18.38 -2.53
N GLY A 41 4.52 18.94 -2.96
CA GLY A 41 5.25 19.97 -2.21
C GLY A 41 6.01 19.46 -0.97
N MET A 42 6.00 18.14 -0.72
CA MET A 42 6.85 17.54 0.32
C MET A 42 8.14 17.00 -0.32
N ASP A 43 9.00 17.90 -0.81
CA ASP A 43 10.16 17.52 -1.62
C ASP A 43 11.44 17.35 -0.78
N LEU A 44 11.56 18.14 0.31
CA LEU A 44 12.71 18.08 1.20
C LEU A 44 12.59 16.91 2.18
N GLY A 45 13.65 16.10 2.28
CA GLY A 45 13.74 15.00 3.25
C GLY A 45 12.89 13.76 2.92
N THR A 46 12.22 13.72 1.78
CA THR A 46 11.41 12.57 1.32
C THR A 46 12.13 11.68 0.33
N GLY A 47 13.34 12.06 -0.10
CA GLY A 47 14.08 11.35 -1.14
C GLY A 47 13.40 11.42 -2.51
N LYS A 48 12.59 12.45 -2.75
CA LYS A 48 11.92 12.71 -4.00
C LYS A 48 12.85 13.49 -4.93
N ASP A 49 13.79 12.79 -5.53
CA ASP A 49 14.70 13.34 -6.52
C ASP A 49 14.17 13.06 -7.92
N LEU A 50 13.30 13.96 -8.41
CA LEU A 50 12.63 13.78 -9.70
C LEU A 50 13.59 13.90 -10.89
N GLU A 51 14.70 14.59 -10.73
CA GLU A 51 15.72 14.74 -11.77
C GLU A 51 16.39 13.40 -12.08
N GLU A 52 16.51 12.49 -11.09
CA GLU A 52 17.08 11.15 -11.31
C GLU A 52 16.30 10.33 -12.34
N TYR A 53 14.98 10.57 -12.46
CA TYR A 53 14.13 9.79 -13.38
C TYR A 53 14.40 10.14 -14.84
N GLY A 54 14.81 11.38 -15.16
CA GLY A 54 15.05 11.85 -16.52
C GLY A 54 13.82 11.56 -17.40
N ASP A 55 14.00 10.79 -18.48
CA ASP A 55 12.94 10.42 -19.42
C ASP A 55 12.16 9.15 -19.01
N VAL A 56 12.48 8.51 -17.88
CA VAL A 56 11.80 7.31 -17.39
C VAL A 56 10.46 7.70 -16.77
N PRO A 57 9.33 7.17 -17.27
CA PRO A 57 8.03 7.44 -16.67
C PRO A 57 7.95 6.87 -15.25
N TYR A 58 7.40 7.69 -14.35
CA TYR A 58 7.17 7.30 -12.96
C TYR A 58 5.74 7.60 -12.52
N HIS A 59 5.25 6.83 -11.56
CA HIS A 59 3.88 6.88 -11.07
C HIS A 59 3.86 6.89 -9.54
N MET A 60 2.76 7.32 -8.96
CA MET A 60 2.53 7.37 -7.51
C MET A 60 3.48 8.32 -6.76
N ILE A 61 3.91 9.39 -7.43
CA ILE A 61 4.62 10.52 -6.83
C ILE A 61 3.75 11.76 -7.05
N ASP A 62 3.65 12.63 -6.04
CA ASP A 62 2.87 13.88 -6.10
C ASP A 62 1.38 13.71 -6.46
N ILE A 63 0.76 12.63 -6.02
CA ILE A 63 -0.63 12.32 -6.39
C ILE A 63 -1.68 12.92 -5.46
N CYS A 64 -1.31 13.34 -4.24
CA CYS A 64 -2.25 13.91 -3.29
C CYS A 64 -1.67 15.16 -2.60
N PRO A 65 -2.53 16.09 -2.07
CA PRO A 65 -2.08 17.26 -1.35
C PRO A 65 -1.48 16.88 0.02
N ALA A 66 -0.56 17.71 0.52
CA ALA A 66 -0.03 17.59 1.88
C ALA A 66 -1.17 17.66 2.91
N GLY A 67 -1.12 16.81 3.93
CA GLY A 67 -2.17 16.71 4.95
C GLY A 67 -3.32 15.73 4.62
N TYR A 68 -3.44 15.26 3.39
CA TYR A 68 -4.35 14.19 3.05
C TYR A 68 -3.96 12.87 3.76
N LYS A 69 -4.93 12.15 4.30
CA LYS A 69 -4.68 10.88 5.00
C LYS A 69 -4.73 9.69 4.03
N TYR A 70 -3.75 9.63 3.14
CA TYR A 70 -3.64 8.53 2.19
C TYR A 70 -3.35 7.20 2.92
N ASN A 71 -4.08 6.17 2.58
CA ASN A 71 -4.04 4.90 3.28
C ASN A 71 -3.68 3.71 2.36
N LEU A 72 -3.48 2.53 2.95
CA LEU A 72 -3.08 1.34 2.22
C LEU A 72 -4.13 0.89 1.18
N PHE A 73 -5.41 1.05 1.45
CA PHE A 73 -6.46 0.70 0.50
C PHE A 73 -6.35 1.55 -0.77
N GLU A 74 -6.15 2.86 -0.62
CA GLU A 74 -5.97 3.77 -1.74
C GLU A 74 -4.68 3.44 -2.51
N PHE A 75 -3.60 3.12 -1.78
CA PHE A 75 -2.34 2.70 -2.41
C PHE A 75 -2.53 1.47 -3.30
N LEU A 76 -3.16 0.42 -2.80
CA LEU A 76 -3.37 -0.82 -3.56
C LEU A 76 -4.27 -0.61 -4.77
N ARG A 77 -5.34 0.20 -4.63
CA ARG A 77 -6.22 0.59 -5.72
C ARG A 77 -5.46 1.34 -6.82
N ASP A 78 -4.71 2.35 -6.43
CA ASP A 78 -4.01 3.22 -7.38
C ASP A 78 -2.78 2.50 -8.00
N TYR A 79 -2.10 1.65 -7.21
CA TYR A 79 -1.08 0.73 -7.71
C TYR A 79 -1.63 -0.19 -8.80
N GLN A 80 -2.76 -0.86 -8.54
CA GLN A 80 -3.35 -1.78 -9.52
C GLN A 80 -3.70 -1.05 -10.82
N LYS A 81 -4.28 0.13 -10.71
CA LYS A 81 -4.59 0.96 -11.88
C LYS A 81 -3.32 1.29 -12.69
N CYS A 82 -2.27 1.80 -12.03
CA CYS A 82 -1.01 2.10 -12.71
C CYS A 82 -0.38 0.85 -13.33
N TYR A 83 -0.39 -0.28 -12.60
CA TYR A 83 0.13 -1.55 -13.08
C TYR A 83 -0.57 -1.99 -14.37
N ASP A 84 -1.90 -2.00 -14.38
CA ASP A 84 -2.70 -2.42 -15.54
C ASP A 84 -2.49 -1.48 -16.75
N GLU A 85 -2.42 -0.17 -16.51
CA GLU A 85 -2.14 0.82 -17.55
C GLU A 85 -0.75 0.63 -18.17
N ILE A 86 0.29 0.39 -17.37
CA ILE A 86 1.65 0.14 -17.86
C ILE A 86 1.69 -1.17 -18.66
N ARG A 87 1.10 -2.24 -18.12
CA ARG A 87 1.05 -3.54 -18.77
C ARG A 87 0.25 -3.52 -20.09
N SER A 88 -0.82 -2.73 -20.16
CA SER A 88 -1.59 -2.56 -21.39
C SER A 88 -0.79 -1.94 -22.54
N ARG A 89 0.24 -1.14 -22.21
CA ARG A 89 1.20 -0.59 -23.18
C ARG A 89 2.35 -1.57 -23.53
N GLY A 90 2.31 -2.80 -22.99
CA GLY A 90 3.36 -3.79 -23.20
C GLY A 90 4.66 -3.52 -22.43
N LYS A 91 4.66 -2.57 -21.51
CA LYS A 91 5.84 -2.19 -20.74
C LYS A 91 6.05 -3.08 -19.50
N GLN A 92 7.30 -3.19 -19.08
CA GLN A 92 7.67 -3.83 -17.81
C GLN A 92 7.38 -2.87 -16.64
N VAL A 93 6.96 -3.41 -15.49
CA VAL A 93 6.71 -2.63 -14.27
C VAL A 93 7.84 -2.85 -13.26
N ILE A 94 8.34 -1.74 -12.71
CA ILE A 94 9.28 -1.73 -11.59
C ILE A 94 8.60 -1.03 -10.40
N LEU A 95 8.40 -1.76 -9.29
CA LEU A 95 7.97 -1.19 -8.02
C LEU A 95 9.20 -0.80 -7.21
N CYS A 96 9.40 0.50 -6.97
CA CYS A 96 10.58 1.00 -6.26
C CYS A 96 10.18 1.77 -5.00
N GLY A 97 10.66 1.36 -3.83
CA GLY A 97 10.39 2.12 -2.61
C GLY A 97 10.86 1.47 -1.31
N GLY A 98 10.73 2.26 -0.23
CA GLY A 98 11.17 1.88 1.13
C GLY A 98 10.01 1.61 2.10
N THR A 99 8.74 1.80 1.71
CA THR A 99 7.60 1.54 2.58
C THR A 99 7.27 0.04 2.57
N GLY A 100 7.84 -0.70 3.53
CA GLY A 100 7.73 -2.15 3.61
C GLY A 100 6.29 -2.66 3.54
N LEU A 101 5.34 -1.97 4.22
CA LEU A 101 3.93 -2.32 4.19
C LEU A 101 3.35 -2.28 2.76
N TYR A 102 3.74 -1.30 1.94
CA TYR A 102 3.27 -1.19 0.55
C TYR A 102 3.83 -2.32 -0.31
N VAL A 103 5.14 -2.51 -0.25
CA VAL A 103 5.83 -3.56 -0.99
C VAL A 103 5.28 -4.94 -0.61
N GLU A 104 5.19 -5.23 0.69
CA GLU A 104 4.69 -6.51 1.19
C GLU A 104 3.24 -6.77 0.77
N SER A 105 2.38 -5.74 0.83
CA SER A 105 0.98 -5.88 0.45
C SER A 105 0.79 -6.18 -1.04
N VAL A 106 1.61 -5.56 -1.90
CA VAL A 106 1.63 -5.87 -3.34
C VAL A 106 2.12 -7.29 -3.58
N LEU A 107 3.24 -7.68 -2.97
CA LEU A 107 3.82 -9.02 -3.14
C LEU A 107 2.88 -10.14 -2.69
N LYS A 108 2.17 -9.91 -1.59
CA LYS A 108 1.19 -10.86 -1.05
C LYS A 108 -0.16 -10.82 -1.78
N GLY A 109 -0.36 -9.88 -2.70
CA GLY A 109 -1.64 -9.70 -3.39
C GLY A 109 -2.79 -9.40 -2.43
N ILE A 110 -2.52 -8.60 -1.38
CA ILE A 110 -3.52 -8.30 -0.35
C ILE A 110 -4.67 -7.50 -0.97
N GLN A 111 -5.87 -8.00 -0.77
CA GLN A 111 -7.10 -7.28 -1.11
C GLN A 111 -7.75 -6.77 0.16
N LEU A 112 -7.97 -5.46 0.21
CA LEU A 112 -8.65 -4.82 1.33
C LEU A 112 -10.11 -4.56 0.96
N PRO A 113 -11.04 -4.80 1.88
CA PRO A 113 -12.46 -4.56 1.62
C PRO A 113 -12.74 -3.07 1.40
N PRO A 114 -13.54 -2.72 0.36
CA PRO A 114 -13.89 -1.34 0.03
C PRO A 114 -14.99 -0.79 0.95
N VAL A 115 -14.78 -0.91 2.26
CA VAL A 115 -15.72 -0.44 3.27
C VAL A 115 -15.45 1.04 3.58
N PRO A 116 -16.43 1.94 3.35
CA PRO A 116 -16.29 3.35 3.69
C PRO A 116 -16.14 3.55 5.20
N GLN A 117 -15.63 4.71 5.59
CA GLN A 117 -15.59 5.11 6.98
C GLN A 117 -16.98 5.54 7.43
N ASN A 118 -17.42 5.04 8.58
CA ASN A 118 -18.68 5.43 9.23
C ASN A 118 -18.36 6.32 10.43
N GLU A 119 -18.43 7.63 10.24
CA GLU A 119 -18.04 8.61 11.26
C GLU A 119 -18.93 8.54 12.52
N GLU A 120 -20.23 8.23 12.39
CA GLU A 120 -21.15 8.09 13.52
C GLU A 120 -20.77 6.88 14.37
N LEU A 121 -20.57 5.73 13.75
CA LEU A 121 -20.15 4.51 14.43
C LEU A 121 -18.77 4.70 15.09
N ARG A 122 -17.84 5.39 14.42
CA ARG A 122 -16.52 5.71 14.96
C ARG A 122 -16.61 6.63 16.18
N ALA A 123 -17.45 7.64 16.15
CA ALA A 123 -17.65 8.53 17.28
C ALA A 123 -18.18 7.76 18.50
N GLU A 124 -19.18 6.88 18.32
CA GLU A 124 -19.70 6.02 19.38
C GLU A 124 -18.61 5.09 19.94
N LEU A 125 -17.93 4.35 19.07
CA LEU A 125 -16.91 3.37 19.46
C LEU A 125 -15.66 4.01 20.08
N SER A 126 -15.36 5.27 19.74
CA SER A 126 -14.18 5.97 20.28
C SER A 126 -14.21 6.23 21.78
N THR A 127 -15.41 6.16 22.38
CA THR A 127 -15.60 6.32 23.83
C THR A 127 -15.35 5.04 24.62
N LYS A 128 -15.17 3.91 23.95
CA LYS A 128 -15.05 2.58 24.55
C LYS A 128 -13.59 2.17 24.76
N SER A 129 -13.37 1.38 25.78
CA SER A 129 -12.07 0.75 26.05
C SER A 129 -11.76 -0.34 25.02
N LEU A 130 -10.48 -0.74 24.91
CA LEU A 130 -10.07 -1.81 24.02
C LEU A 130 -10.73 -3.16 24.37
N GLU A 131 -11.00 -3.40 25.64
CA GLU A 131 -11.70 -4.61 26.12
C GLU A 131 -13.14 -4.63 25.64
N GLU A 132 -13.89 -3.54 25.84
CA GLU A 132 -15.27 -3.41 25.34
C GLU A 132 -15.34 -3.54 23.82
N LEU A 133 -14.42 -2.91 23.07
CA LEU A 133 -14.34 -3.05 21.61
C LEU A 133 -14.04 -4.49 21.19
N THR A 134 -13.19 -5.18 21.93
CA THR A 134 -12.86 -6.59 21.68
C THR A 134 -14.09 -7.47 21.87
N ASP A 135 -14.87 -7.23 22.91
CA ASP A 135 -16.09 -8.00 23.17
C ASP A 135 -17.18 -7.72 22.12
N ILE A 136 -17.32 -6.47 21.69
CA ILE A 136 -18.18 -6.13 20.55
C ILE A 136 -17.73 -6.88 19.30
N LEU A 137 -16.44 -6.86 18.97
CA LEU A 137 -15.91 -7.53 17.78
C LEU A 137 -16.16 -9.05 17.80
N LYS A 138 -16.07 -9.70 18.97
CA LYS A 138 -16.34 -11.12 19.15
C LYS A 138 -17.81 -11.49 18.84
N THR A 139 -18.74 -10.56 18.96
CA THR A 139 -20.14 -10.82 18.56
C THR A 139 -20.32 -11.00 17.07
N TYR A 140 -19.44 -10.40 16.27
CA TYR A 140 -19.48 -10.46 14.80
C TYR A 140 -18.61 -11.55 14.20
N LYS A 141 -17.45 -11.85 14.81
CA LYS A 141 -16.53 -12.85 14.27
C LYS A 141 -15.67 -13.52 15.35
N THR A 142 -15.24 -14.74 15.06
CA THR A 142 -14.20 -15.41 15.84
C THR A 142 -12.83 -14.78 15.55
N LEU A 143 -12.11 -14.38 16.58
CA LEU A 143 -10.77 -13.82 16.46
C LEU A 143 -9.77 -14.95 16.15
N ARG A 144 -9.09 -14.87 15.02
CA ARG A 144 -8.04 -15.84 14.63
C ARG A 144 -6.65 -15.40 15.06
N ASN A 145 -6.46 -14.11 15.29
CA ASN A 145 -5.21 -13.50 15.76
C ASN A 145 -5.53 -12.20 16.53
N ASN A 146 -4.51 -11.58 17.10
CA ASN A 146 -4.65 -10.35 17.89
C ASN A 146 -4.50 -9.06 17.04
N SER A 147 -4.26 -9.16 15.74
CA SER A 147 -3.98 -7.98 14.90
C SER A 147 -5.11 -6.96 14.89
N ASP A 148 -6.36 -7.41 14.97
CA ASP A 148 -7.53 -6.53 14.96
C ASP A 148 -7.77 -5.85 16.30
N ILE A 149 -7.19 -6.36 17.38
CA ILE A 149 -7.37 -5.89 18.75
C ILE A 149 -6.09 -5.33 19.39
N ASP A 150 -5.05 -5.09 18.61
CA ASP A 150 -3.80 -4.49 19.11
C ASP A 150 -3.99 -3.03 19.59
N THR A 151 -4.93 -2.32 18.99
CA THR A 151 -5.24 -0.91 19.34
C THR A 151 -6.72 -0.62 19.12
N CYS A 152 -7.25 0.37 19.88
CA CYS A 152 -8.64 0.82 19.68
C CYS A 152 -8.95 1.17 18.23
N LYS A 153 -8.02 1.84 17.51
CA LYS A 153 -8.21 2.18 16.09
C LYS A 153 -8.42 0.95 15.21
N ARG A 154 -7.66 -0.13 15.44
CA ARG A 154 -7.80 -1.38 14.69
C ARG A 154 -9.09 -2.10 15.05
N ALA A 155 -9.44 -2.16 16.33
CA ALA A 155 -10.69 -2.75 16.79
C ALA A 155 -11.91 -2.02 16.20
N ILE A 156 -11.92 -0.69 16.25
CA ILE A 156 -12.98 0.12 15.63
C ILE A 156 -13.08 -0.18 14.12
N ARG A 157 -11.95 -0.21 13.40
CA ARG A 157 -11.99 -0.52 11.96
C ARG A 157 -12.48 -1.93 11.68
N ALA A 158 -12.13 -2.90 12.50
CA ALA A 158 -12.59 -4.27 12.35
C ALA A 158 -14.10 -4.39 12.61
N ILE A 159 -14.63 -3.70 13.62
CA ILE A 159 -16.07 -3.63 13.89
C ILE A 159 -16.80 -2.95 12.73
N GLU A 160 -16.30 -1.80 12.25
CA GLU A 160 -16.88 -1.07 11.12
C GLU A 160 -17.02 -1.96 9.86
N ILE A 161 -16.00 -2.76 9.56
CA ILE A 161 -16.03 -3.73 8.46
C ILE A 161 -17.11 -4.79 8.70
N CYS A 162 -17.17 -5.34 9.91
CA CYS A 162 -18.17 -6.36 10.25
C CYS A 162 -19.60 -5.84 10.16
N VAL A 163 -19.85 -4.64 10.70
CA VAL A 163 -21.16 -3.98 10.64
C VAL A 163 -21.57 -3.76 9.18
N TYR A 164 -20.67 -3.21 8.37
CA TYR A 164 -20.94 -2.94 6.96
C TYR A 164 -21.38 -4.21 6.19
N TYR A 165 -20.67 -5.32 6.38
CA TYR A 165 -21.04 -6.59 5.71
C TYR A 165 -22.29 -7.23 6.32
N HIS A 166 -22.55 -7.02 7.59
CA HIS A 166 -23.79 -7.48 8.21
C HIS A 166 -25.02 -6.75 7.64
N GLU A 167 -24.88 -5.45 7.38
CA GLU A 167 -25.91 -4.62 6.75
C GLU A 167 -26.03 -4.84 5.23
N ASN A 168 -24.97 -5.36 4.60
CA ASN A 168 -24.90 -5.59 3.16
C ASN A 168 -24.57 -7.05 2.84
N PRO A 169 -25.43 -8.03 3.17
CA PRO A 169 -25.12 -9.47 3.09
C PRO A 169 -24.90 -10.01 1.67
N THR A 170 -25.29 -9.23 0.65
CA THR A 170 -25.06 -9.59 -0.76
C THR A 170 -23.64 -9.28 -1.23
N LEU A 171 -22.91 -8.44 -0.50
CA LEU A 171 -21.52 -8.11 -0.81
C LEU A 171 -20.61 -9.23 -0.30
N LYS A 172 -19.77 -9.76 -1.20
CA LYS A 172 -18.75 -10.73 -0.80
C LYS A 172 -17.54 -10.00 -0.24
N LEU A 173 -17.04 -10.47 0.90
CA LEU A 173 -15.73 -10.07 1.37
C LEU A 173 -14.70 -10.44 0.28
N ALA A 174 -13.94 -9.48 -0.20
CA ALA A 174 -12.76 -9.76 -1.00
C ALA A 174 -11.72 -10.38 -0.05
N THR A 175 -11.51 -11.70 -0.13
CA THR A 175 -10.89 -12.41 0.99
C THR A 175 -9.66 -13.21 0.62
N GLU A 176 -9.45 -13.54 -0.63
CA GLU A 176 -8.30 -14.35 -1.01
C GLU A 176 -7.22 -13.47 -1.61
N PRO A 177 -6.01 -13.47 -1.00
CA PRO A 177 -4.87 -12.84 -1.61
C PRO A 177 -4.54 -13.52 -2.94
N HIS A 178 -4.25 -12.74 -3.97
CA HIS A 178 -3.75 -13.22 -5.25
C HIS A 178 -2.31 -12.77 -5.44
N PRO A 179 -1.33 -13.48 -4.87
CA PRO A 179 0.07 -13.12 -5.00
C PRO A 179 0.51 -13.21 -6.47
N LEU A 180 1.37 -12.28 -6.87
CA LEU A 180 2.01 -12.35 -8.17
C LEU A 180 3.00 -13.53 -8.19
N GLU A 181 2.98 -14.33 -9.26
CA GLU A 181 3.79 -15.57 -9.34
C GLU A 181 5.24 -15.30 -9.78
N ASN A 182 5.44 -14.44 -10.79
CA ASN A 182 6.74 -14.20 -11.40
C ASN A 182 7.32 -12.85 -10.96
N VAL A 183 7.76 -12.74 -9.72
CA VAL A 183 8.32 -11.49 -9.16
C VAL A 183 9.81 -11.62 -8.91
N LEU A 184 10.59 -10.65 -9.42
CA LEU A 184 11.99 -10.48 -9.08
C LEU A 184 12.14 -9.40 -8.02
N THR A 185 12.61 -9.74 -6.84
CA THR A 185 12.87 -8.79 -5.75
C THR A 185 14.37 -8.53 -5.59
N ILE A 186 14.75 -7.26 -5.64
CA ILE A 186 16.13 -6.79 -5.49
C ILE A 186 16.20 -5.93 -4.23
N GLY A 187 16.97 -6.41 -3.24
CA GLY A 187 17.26 -5.65 -2.03
C GLY A 187 18.52 -4.80 -2.22
N VAL A 188 18.44 -3.49 -2.00
CA VAL A 188 19.60 -2.60 -1.97
C VAL A 188 20.06 -2.43 -0.53
N SER A 189 21.28 -2.83 -0.22
CA SER A 189 21.90 -2.65 1.09
C SER A 189 23.07 -1.69 1.03
N ILE A 190 23.29 -0.96 2.11
CA ILE A 190 24.49 -0.14 2.34
C ILE A 190 25.27 -0.83 3.44
N PRO A 191 26.57 -1.10 3.25
CA PRO A 191 27.43 -1.56 4.35
C PRO A 191 27.31 -0.56 5.51
N ARG A 192 27.15 -1.06 6.72
CA ARG A 192 27.27 -0.23 7.92
C ARG A 192 28.71 -0.37 8.40
N ASP A 193 29.46 0.72 8.35
CA ASP A 193 30.77 0.83 8.98
C ASP A 193 30.60 0.81 10.50
#